data_86cb2e28186325a731bd4966788f69fe
#
_entry.id   86cb2e28186325a731bd4966788f69fe
#
_cell.length_a   1.000
_cell.length_b   1.000
_cell.length_c   1.000
_cell.angle_alpha   90.00
_cell.angle_beta   90.00
_cell.angle_gamma   90.00
#
_symmetry.space_group_name_H-M   'P 1'
#
loop_
_entity.id
_entity.type
_entity.pdbx_description
1 polymer ?
#
loop_
_entity_poly.entity_id
_entity_poly.type
_entity_poly.pdbx_seq_one_letter_code
_entity_poly.pdbx_strand_id
1 'polypeptide(L)'
;MFPKNTYVNRRNTLKQTLKSGIILFPGNGESSMNYADNWYPFKQDSSFLYYTGIDHIPDLYFLINIDTGEEILFGNNATPEEKVWIGSAEKLESFAEKSGFSTVKPLDQVASYLKTQVAKGQQVHYLPPYRSAQKIAISELLDIPIQEVEAKKSVALIQAIVTQRERKSAEELVQLEEAVNITRKMHEYAIINTKAGMTEMQMAGTLNGIAVSGGGGLA
;
A
#
# COMPACT_ATOMS: atom_id res chain seq x y z
N MET A 1 3.28 8.50 -9.17
CA MET A 1 4.19 7.33 -9.24
C MET A 1 5.60 7.78 -9.55
N PHE A 2 6.60 7.12 -8.97
CA PHE A 2 8.01 7.28 -9.38
C PHE A 2 8.28 6.64 -10.77
N PRO A 3 9.45 6.89 -11.38
CA PRO A 3 9.86 6.18 -12.59
C PRO A 3 9.88 4.65 -12.37
N LYS A 4 9.52 3.90 -13.40
CA LYS A 4 9.45 2.43 -13.42
C LYS A 4 10.64 1.73 -12.76
N ASN A 5 11.85 2.19 -13.07
CA ASN A 5 13.09 1.59 -12.55
C ASN A 5 13.21 1.68 -11.03
N THR A 6 12.62 2.67 -10.39
CA THR A 6 12.61 2.79 -8.93
C THR A 6 11.93 1.58 -8.28
N TYR A 7 10.75 1.19 -8.79
CA TYR A 7 10.02 0.03 -8.27
C TYR A 7 10.73 -1.28 -8.60
N VAL A 8 11.25 -1.43 -9.82
CA VAL A 8 12.02 -2.61 -10.23
C VAL A 8 13.24 -2.81 -9.34
N ASN A 9 14.01 -1.75 -9.09
CA ASN A 9 15.21 -1.80 -8.24
C ASN A 9 14.85 -2.16 -6.78
N ARG A 10 13.77 -1.58 -6.23
CA ARG A 10 13.29 -1.90 -4.87
C ARG A 10 12.97 -3.39 -4.74
N ARG A 11 12.23 -3.96 -5.68
CA ARG A 11 11.87 -5.38 -5.68
C ARG A 11 13.08 -6.29 -5.89
N ASN A 12 14.00 -5.92 -6.77
CA ASN A 12 15.24 -6.68 -6.98
C ASN A 12 16.11 -6.74 -5.72
N THR A 13 16.28 -5.61 -5.04
CA THR A 13 17.00 -5.56 -3.75
C THR A 13 16.31 -6.46 -2.71
N LEU A 14 14.98 -6.42 -2.63
CA LEU A 14 14.23 -7.26 -1.69
C LEU A 14 14.38 -8.75 -2.00
N LYS A 15 14.29 -9.15 -3.28
CA LYS A 15 14.53 -10.54 -3.73
C LYS A 15 15.93 -11.03 -3.37
N GLN A 16 16.94 -10.20 -3.59
CA GLN A 16 18.34 -10.53 -3.26
C GLN A 16 18.57 -10.70 -1.76
N THR A 17 17.85 -9.95 -0.93
CA THR A 17 17.97 -10.00 0.53
C THR A 17 17.33 -11.26 1.10
N LEU A 18 16.12 -11.62 0.67
CA LEU A 18 15.36 -12.77 1.19
C LEU A 18 15.79 -14.12 0.58
N LYS A 19 16.25 -14.12 -0.66
CA LYS A 19 16.79 -15.24 -1.43
C LYS A 19 15.80 -16.32 -1.88
N SER A 20 14.72 -16.60 -1.17
CA SER A 20 13.74 -17.64 -1.52
C SER A 20 12.36 -17.36 -0.95
N GLY A 21 11.34 -18.09 -1.45
CA GLY A 21 9.97 -18.02 -0.99
C GLY A 21 9.11 -17.00 -1.74
N ILE A 22 7.93 -16.76 -1.23
CA ILE A 22 6.94 -15.83 -1.80
C ILE A 22 6.73 -14.66 -0.86
N ILE A 23 6.84 -13.45 -1.35
CA ILE A 23 6.48 -12.25 -0.60
C ILE A 23 5.04 -11.90 -0.93
N LEU A 24 4.20 -11.77 0.10
CA LEU A 24 2.81 -11.35 0.00
C LEU A 24 2.66 -9.93 0.55
N PHE A 25 2.27 -9.00 -0.32
CA PHE A 25 1.87 -7.65 0.04
C PHE A 25 0.36 -7.48 -0.19
N PRO A 26 -0.47 -7.59 0.87
CA PRO A 26 -1.86 -7.21 0.77
C PRO A 26 -1.98 -5.69 0.66
N GLY A 27 -2.76 -5.20 -0.31
CA GLY A 27 -3.23 -3.83 -0.31
C GLY A 27 -4.30 -3.62 0.75
N ASN A 28 -4.63 -2.37 1.01
CA ASN A 28 -5.77 -2.05 1.86
C ASN A 28 -7.07 -2.15 1.08
N GLY A 29 -8.14 -2.58 1.75
CA GLY A 29 -9.51 -2.41 1.32
C GLY A 29 -10.09 -1.09 1.84
N GLU A 30 -11.26 -0.73 1.35
CA GLU A 30 -12.06 0.36 1.88
C GLU A 30 -12.56 0.04 3.29
N SER A 31 -12.81 1.07 4.09
CA SER A 31 -13.24 0.93 5.48
C SER A 31 -14.43 1.82 5.73
N SER A 32 -15.56 1.21 6.09
CA SER A 32 -16.80 1.94 6.37
C SER A 32 -16.72 2.68 7.71
N MET A 33 -17.31 3.90 7.76
CA MET A 33 -17.42 4.68 9.00
C MET A 33 -18.61 4.24 9.84
N ASN A 34 -19.80 4.22 9.28
CA ASN A 34 -21.04 3.95 9.99
C ASN A 34 -22.05 3.09 9.20
N TYR A 35 -21.89 2.93 7.89
CA TYR A 35 -22.62 1.98 7.04
C TYR A 35 -21.82 1.70 5.76
N ALA A 36 -22.24 0.73 4.95
CA ALA A 36 -21.46 0.14 3.86
C ALA A 36 -20.88 1.16 2.87
N ASP A 37 -21.68 2.15 2.45
CA ASP A 37 -21.30 3.09 1.39
C ASP A 37 -20.72 4.42 1.92
N ASN A 38 -20.50 4.55 3.23
CA ASN A 38 -19.88 5.73 3.82
C ASN A 38 -18.47 5.38 4.32
N TRP A 39 -17.47 5.60 3.48
CA TRP A 39 -16.10 5.18 3.72
C TRP A 39 -15.23 6.30 4.29
N TYR A 40 -14.23 5.88 5.09
CA TYR A 40 -13.10 6.74 5.38
C TYR A 40 -12.32 7.03 4.09
N PRO A 41 -11.62 8.19 4.00
CA PRO A 41 -10.69 8.43 2.89
C PRO A 41 -9.74 7.24 2.73
N PHE A 42 -9.68 6.70 1.51
CA PHE A 42 -8.85 5.54 1.22
C PHE A 42 -7.37 5.87 1.38
N LYS A 43 -6.64 4.98 2.03
CA LYS A 43 -5.18 5.06 2.15
C LYS A 43 -4.58 3.67 1.94
N GLN A 44 -3.73 3.57 0.93
CA GLN A 44 -3.08 2.31 0.58
C GLN A 44 -2.07 1.87 1.65
N ASP A 45 -1.84 0.55 1.75
CA ASP A 45 -0.75 0.01 2.57
C ASP A 45 0.60 0.55 2.11
N SER A 46 1.42 1.00 3.07
CA SER A 46 2.67 1.70 2.77
C SER A 46 3.70 0.82 2.09
N SER A 47 3.74 -0.48 2.40
CA SER A 47 4.68 -1.41 1.79
C SER A 47 4.21 -1.83 0.41
N PHE A 48 2.90 -2.10 0.25
CA PHE A 48 2.31 -2.31 -1.07
C PHE A 48 2.61 -1.12 -2.00
N LEU A 49 2.33 0.11 -1.55
CA LEU A 49 2.62 1.33 -2.29
C LEU A 49 4.10 1.48 -2.64
N TYR A 50 5.00 1.19 -1.68
CA TYR A 50 6.45 1.33 -1.87
C TYR A 50 6.98 0.43 -2.98
N TYR A 51 6.44 -0.79 -3.12
CA TYR A 51 6.90 -1.77 -4.11
C TYR A 51 6.14 -1.73 -5.44
N THR A 52 4.93 -1.14 -5.49
CA THR A 52 4.08 -1.11 -6.69
C THR A 52 3.84 0.29 -7.23
N GLY A 53 3.82 1.31 -6.38
CA GLY A 53 3.41 2.67 -6.75
C GLY A 53 1.90 2.85 -6.93
N ILE A 54 1.08 1.85 -6.66
CA ILE A 54 -0.38 1.92 -6.81
C ILE A 54 -0.98 2.41 -5.50
N ASP A 55 -1.53 3.63 -5.49
CA ASP A 55 -1.91 4.36 -4.28
C ASP A 55 -3.42 4.43 -4.01
N HIS A 56 -4.28 4.24 -5.02
CA HIS A 56 -5.71 4.57 -4.95
C HIS A 56 -6.66 3.42 -5.31
N ILE A 57 -6.16 2.21 -5.54
CA ILE A 57 -7.00 1.05 -5.88
C ILE A 57 -7.07 0.12 -4.67
N PRO A 58 -8.26 -0.13 -4.12
CA PRO A 58 -8.44 -1.03 -2.98
C PRO A 58 -8.38 -2.51 -3.40
N ASP A 59 -8.31 -3.40 -2.41
CA ASP A 59 -8.50 -4.85 -2.51
C ASP A 59 -7.55 -5.55 -3.49
N LEU A 60 -6.32 -5.09 -3.58
CA LEU A 60 -5.27 -5.69 -4.39
C LEU A 60 -4.35 -6.57 -3.55
N TYR A 61 -3.77 -7.60 -4.16
CA TYR A 61 -2.64 -8.34 -3.59
C TYR A 61 -1.49 -8.33 -4.58
N PHE A 62 -0.30 -8.00 -4.11
CA PHE A 62 0.91 -8.10 -4.92
C PHE A 62 1.82 -9.19 -4.36
N LEU A 63 2.20 -10.13 -5.22
CA LEU A 63 3.05 -11.26 -4.88
C LEU A 63 4.35 -11.20 -5.66
N ILE A 64 5.45 -11.53 -4.98
CA ILE A 64 6.75 -11.74 -5.59
C ILE A 64 7.17 -13.18 -5.26
N ASN A 65 7.18 -14.06 -6.25
CA ASN A 65 7.75 -15.39 -6.12
C ASN A 65 9.25 -15.30 -6.42
N ILE A 66 10.08 -15.35 -5.38
CA ILE A 66 11.53 -15.17 -5.49
C ILE A 66 12.16 -16.31 -6.27
N ASP A 67 11.66 -17.55 -6.06
CA ASP A 67 12.24 -18.75 -6.63
C ASP A 67 12.01 -18.86 -8.15
N THR A 68 10.89 -18.34 -8.65
CA THR A 68 10.57 -18.31 -10.09
C THR A 68 10.86 -16.97 -10.75
N GLY A 69 11.01 -15.91 -9.96
CA GLY A 69 11.14 -14.54 -10.45
C GLY A 69 9.81 -13.88 -10.84
N GLU A 70 8.67 -14.56 -10.68
CA GLU A 70 7.36 -14.00 -11.02
C GLU A 70 6.97 -12.86 -10.08
N GLU A 71 6.40 -11.81 -10.66
CA GLU A 71 5.78 -10.68 -9.96
C GLU A 71 4.33 -10.58 -10.45
N ILE A 72 3.37 -10.73 -9.54
CA ILE A 72 1.95 -10.90 -9.90
C ILE A 72 1.10 -9.92 -9.09
N LEU A 73 0.30 -9.12 -9.79
CA LEU A 73 -0.77 -8.33 -9.19
C LEU A 73 -2.08 -9.11 -9.31
N PHE A 74 -2.74 -9.35 -8.18
CA PHE A 74 -4.08 -9.91 -8.15
C PHE A 74 -5.07 -8.79 -7.86
N GLY A 75 -6.09 -8.71 -8.70
CA GLY A 75 -7.15 -7.71 -8.59
C GLY A 75 -8.11 -7.82 -9.77
N ASN A 76 -9.17 -7.03 -9.72
CA ASN A 76 -10.15 -6.96 -10.79
C ASN A 76 -10.20 -5.55 -11.38
N ASN A 77 -10.30 -5.47 -12.70
CA ASN A 77 -10.60 -4.20 -13.36
C ASN A 77 -12.05 -3.81 -13.09
N ALA A 78 -12.32 -2.51 -12.96
CA ALA A 78 -13.66 -1.99 -12.77
C ALA A 78 -14.62 -2.47 -13.86
N THR A 79 -15.76 -2.99 -13.43
CA THR A 79 -16.86 -3.40 -14.29
C THR A 79 -17.53 -2.19 -14.97
N PRO A 80 -18.32 -2.40 -16.03
CA PRO A 80 -19.09 -1.32 -16.64
C PRO A 80 -20.04 -0.62 -15.63
N GLU A 81 -20.61 -1.37 -14.69
CA GLU A 81 -21.51 -0.84 -13.66
C GLU A 81 -20.74 0.04 -12.66
N GLU A 82 -19.61 -0.44 -12.14
CA GLU A 82 -18.76 0.34 -11.25
C GLU A 82 -18.27 1.64 -11.91
N LYS A 83 -17.96 1.61 -13.21
CA LYS A 83 -17.55 2.81 -13.96
C LYS A 83 -18.63 3.90 -14.03
N VAL A 84 -19.89 3.55 -13.88
CA VAL A 84 -20.96 4.55 -13.78
C VAL A 84 -20.80 5.38 -12.50
N TRP A 85 -20.33 4.78 -11.43
CA TRP A 85 -20.16 5.42 -10.13
C TRP A 85 -18.80 6.10 -9.96
N ILE A 86 -17.70 5.46 -10.41
CA ILE A 86 -16.34 5.94 -10.19
C ILE A 86 -15.76 6.70 -11.40
N GLY A 87 -16.47 6.74 -12.53
CA GLY A 87 -15.94 7.30 -13.78
C GLY A 87 -15.03 6.34 -14.53
N SER A 88 -14.20 6.88 -15.43
CA SER A 88 -13.22 6.08 -16.16
C SER A 88 -12.08 5.65 -15.24
N ALA A 89 -11.91 4.35 -15.06
CA ALA A 89 -10.80 3.78 -14.31
C ALA A 89 -9.70 3.27 -15.26
N GLU A 90 -8.46 3.59 -14.95
CA GLU A 90 -7.30 3.01 -15.61
C GLU A 90 -7.22 1.51 -15.32
N LYS A 91 -6.81 0.71 -16.29
CA LYS A 91 -6.71 -0.74 -16.12
C LYS A 91 -5.51 -1.14 -15.26
N LEU A 92 -5.64 -2.25 -14.54
CA LEU A 92 -4.56 -2.80 -13.69
C LEU A 92 -3.31 -3.14 -14.50
N GLU A 93 -3.46 -3.57 -15.74
CA GLU A 93 -2.35 -3.86 -16.67
C GLU A 93 -1.49 -2.61 -16.95
N SER A 94 -2.10 -1.43 -17.02
CA SER A 94 -1.37 -0.17 -17.20
C SER A 94 -0.56 0.19 -15.95
N PHE A 95 -1.11 -0.01 -14.75
CA PHE A 95 -0.36 0.17 -13.51
C PHE A 95 0.79 -0.83 -13.38
N ALA A 96 0.56 -2.09 -13.77
CA ALA A 96 1.59 -3.12 -13.80
C ALA A 96 2.77 -2.70 -14.69
N GLU A 97 2.49 -2.23 -15.90
CA GLU A 97 3.50 -1.75 -16.84
C GLU A 97 4.29 -0.55 -16.29
N LYS A 98 3.60 0.45 -15.70
CA LYS A 98 4.21 1.62 -15.05
C LYS A 98 5.09 1.20 -13.85
N SER A 99 4.71 0.14 -13.14
CA SER A 99 5.48 -0.43 -12.01
C SER A 99 6.61 -1.35 -12.44
N GLY A 100 6.61 -1.81 -13.70
CA GLY A 100 7.65 -2.66 -14.26
C GLY A 100 7.47 -4.16 -14.07
N PHE A 101 6.25 -4.62 -13.95
CA PHE A 101 5.86 -6.02 -14.06
C PHE A 101 4.72 -6.16 -15.08
N SER A 102 4.38 -7.37 -15.51
CA SER A 102 3.41 -7.57 -16.60
C SER A 102 2.26 -8.52 -16.25
N THR A 103 2.35 -9.24 -15.14
CA THR A 103 1.37 -10.26 -14.81
C THR A 103 0.29 -9.70 -13.91
N VAL A 104 -0.94 -9.68 -14.42
CA VAL A 104 -2.15 -9.37 -13.66
C VAL A 104 -3.06 -10.59 -13.70
N LYS A 105 -3.63 -10.99 -12.57
CA LYS A 105 -4.55 -12.12 -12.43
C LYS A 105 -5.81 -11.71 -11.68
N PRO A 106 -6.94 -12.36 -11.94
CA PRO A 106 -8.17 -12.17 -11.16
C PRO A 106 -7.95 -12.34 -9.65
N LEU A 107 -8.64 -11.55 -8.86
CA LEU A 107 -8.50 -11.53 -7.40
C LEU A 107 -8.80 -12.90 -6.76
N ASP A 108 -9.79 -13.61 -7.27
CA ASP A 108 -10.21 -14.93 -6.78
C ASP A 108 -9.15 -16.02 -6.93
N GLN A 109 -8.12 -15.79 -7.77
CA GLN A 109 -7.03 -16.74 -7.98
C GLN A 109 -5.90 -16.65 -6.95
N VAL A 110 -5.87 -15.63 -6.08
CA VAL A 110 -4.78 -15.46 -5.12
C VAL A 110 -4.68 -16.63 -4.14
N ALA A 111 -5.81 -17.10 -3.61
CA ALA A 111 -5.85 -18.21 -2.66
C ALA A 111 -5.36 -19.53 -3.29
N SER A 112 -5.84 -19.85 -4.48
CA SER A 112 -5.44 -21.07 -5.20
C SER A 112 -3.95 -21.04 -5.61
N TYR A 113 -3.44 -19.87 -6.00
CA TYR A 113 -2.02 -19.69 -6.28
C TYR A 113 -1.17 -19.96 -5.04
N LEU A 114 -1.45 -19.26 -3.93
CA LEU A 114 -0.71 -19.44 -2.68
C LEU A 114 -0.75 -20.88 -2.18
N LYS A 115 -1.94 -21.50 -2.15
CA LYS A 115 -2.10 -22.90 -1.75
C LYS A 115 -1.26 -23.85 -2.59
N THR A 116 -1.21 -23.63 -3.91
CA THR A 116 -0.39 -24.44 -4.82
C THR A 116 1.10 -24.31 -4.51
N GLN A 117 1.58 -23.11 -4.22
CA GLN A 117 3.01 -22.88 -3.95
C GLN A 117 3.41 -23.38 -2.55
N VAL A 118 2.54 -23.20 -1.55
CA VAL A 118 2.77 -23.76 -0.20
C VAL A 118 2.83 -25.30 -0.25
N ALA A 119 1.98 -25.95 -1.04
CA ALA A 119 2.02 -27.41 -1.25
C ALA A 119 3.33 -27.88 -1.90
N LYS A 120 4.05 -27.02 -2.64
CA LYS A 120 5.38 -27.28 -3.17
C LYS A 120 6.50 -27.00 -2.15
N GLY A 121 6.18 -26.61 -0.93
CA GLY A 121 7.13 -26.32 0.13
C GLY A 121 7.64 -24.88 0.15
N GLN A 122 7.09 -23.97 -0.63
CA GLN A 122 7.51 -22.56 -0.58
C GLN A 122 7.00 -21.88 0.70
N GLN A 123 7.87 -21.12 1.35
CA GLN A 123 7.52 -20.27 2.48
C GLN A 123 6.85 -18.99 1.99
N VAL A 124 5.80 -18.54 2.67
CA VAL A 124 5.18 -17.25 2.40
C VAL A 124 5.63 -16.23 3.44
N HIS A 125 6.24 -15.16 2.97
CA HIS A 125 6.67 -14.01 3.77
C HIS A 125 5.61 -12.92 3.74
N TYR A 126 5.12 -12.50 4.89
CA TYR A 126 4.19 -11.37 5.03
C TYR A 126 4.55 -10.51 6.23
N LEU A 127 4.12 -9.26 6.21
CA LEU A 127 4.28 -8.31 7.31
C LEU A 127 3.17 -8.50 8.37
N PRO A 128 3.41 -8.10 9.63
CA PRO A 128 2.35 -8.13 10.64
C PRO A 128 1.18 -7.25 10.19
N PRO A 129 -0.04 -7.81 10.08
CA PRO A 129 -1.20 -7.04 9.65
C PRO A 129 -1.66 -6.09 10.77
N TYR A 130 -1.80 -4.81 10.45
CA TYR A 130 -2.30 -3.80 11.38
C TYR A 130 -3.81 -3.53 11.26
N ARG A 131 -4.46 -4.05 10.21
CA ARG A 131 -5.91 -4.03 10.03
C ARG A 131 -6.51 -5.40 10.27
N SER A 132 -7.64 -5.45 10.97
CA SER A 132 -8.34 -6.72 11.24
C SER A 132 -8.75 -7.44 9.95
N ALA A 133 -9.18 -6.70 8.93
CA ALA A 133 -9.51 -7.27 7.63
C ALA A 133 -8.32 -7.98 6.97
N GLN A 134 -7.13 -7.39 7.00
CA GLN A 134 -5.91 -8.04 6.49
C GLN A 134 -5.54 -9.28 7.30
N LYS A 135 -5.74 -9.24 8.63
CA LYS A 135 -5.48 -10.39 9.50
C LYS A 135 -6.38 -11.58 9.16
N ILE A 136 -7.66 -11.31 8.92
CA ILE A 136 -8.63 -12.31 8.48
C ILE A 136 -8.23 -12.85 7.11
N ALA A 137 -7.97 -11.97 6.14
CA ALA A 137 -7.58 -12.38 4.80
C ALA A 137 -6.31 -13.25 4.77
N ILE A 138 -5.27 -12.90 5.53
CA ILE A 138 -4.05 -13.71 5.63
C ILE A 138 -4.36 -15.08 6.25
N SER A 139 -5.20 -15.14 7.30
CA SER A 139 -5.64 -16.39 7.91
C SER A 139 -6.30 -17.33 6.89
N GLU A 140 -7.20 -16.80 6.07
CA GLU A 140 -7.93 -17.56 5.04
C GLU A 140 -7.02 -17.95 3.86
N LEU A 141 -6.19 -17.02 3.37
CA LEU A 141 -5.29 -17.25 2.24
C LEU A 141 -4.23 -18.31 2.52
N LEU A 142 -3.74 -18.39 3.75
CA LEU A 142 -2.67 -19.30 4.15
C LEU A 142 -3.18 -20.52 4.95
N ASP A 143 -4.47 -20.62 5.19
CA ASP A 143 -5.10 -21.68 5.99
C ASP A 143 -4.42 -21.86 7.36
N ILE A 144 -4.25 -20.74 8.08
CA ILE A 144 -3.66 -20.70 9.40
C ILE A 144 -4.65 -20.10 10.41
N PRO A 145 -4.65 -20.57 11.67
CA PRO A 145 -5.49 -19.98 12.70
C PRO A 145 -5.23 -18.48 12.85
N ILE A 146 -6.29 -17.68 12.97
CA ILE A 146 -6.17 -16.20 13.06
C ILE A 146 -5.29 -15.74 14.22
N GLN A 147 -5.24 -16.52 15.31
CA GLN A 147 -4.41 -16.27 16.48
C GLN A 147 -2.90 -16.42 16.18
N GLU A 148 -2.56 -17.21 15.16
CA GLU A 148 -1.17 -17.49 14.77
C GLU A 148 -0.64 -16.51 13.72
N VAL A 149 -1.49 -15.74 13.06
CA VAL A 149 -1.10 -14.82 11.97
C VAL A 149 0.00 -13.86 12.43
N GLU A 150 -0.15 -13.28 13.62
CA GLU A 150 0.87 -12.35 14.17
C GLU A 150 2.18 -13.08 14.53
N ALA A 151 2.11 -14.28 15.03
CA ALA A 151 3.29 -15.06 15.41
C ALA A 151 4.08 -15.57 14.19
N LYS A 152 3.40 -15.86 13.08
CA LYS A 152 3.99 -16.38 11.84
C LYS A 152 4.48 -15.31 10.85
N LYS A 153 4.40 -14.02 11.22
CA LYS A 153 4.99 -12.94 10.40
C LYS A 153 6.45 -13.17 10.07
N SER A 154 6.89 -12.72 8.92
CA SER A 154 8.30 -12.89 8.52
C SER A 154 9.20 -11.79 9.10
N VAL A 155 9.98 -12.11 10.12
CA VAL A 155 10.98 -11.20 10.69
C VAL A 155 12.04 -10.83 9.64
N ALA A 156 12.45 -11.77 8.79
CA ALA A 156 13.40 -11.49 7.71
C ALA A 156 12.86 -10.45 6.72
N LEU A 157 11.57 -10.54 6.34
CA LEU A 157 10.93 -9.53 5.49
C LEU A 157 10.88 -8.16 6.16
N ILE A 158 10.53 -8.11 7.46
CA ILE A 158 10.51 -6.86 8.23
C ILE A 158 11.89 -6.20 8.19
N GLN A 159 12.95 -6.95 8.52
CA GLN A 159 14.33 -6.45 8.53
C GLN A 159 14.78 -5.96 7.15
N ALA A 160 14.48 -6.72 6.09
CA ALA A 160 14.81 -6.34 4.72
C ALA A 160 14.14 -5.02 4.31
N ILE A 161 12.85 -4.85 4.63
CA ILE A 161 12.10 -3.63 4.31
C ILE A 161 12.61 -2.44 5.13
N VAL A 162 12.86 -2.63 6.43
CA VAL A 162 13.39 -1.56 7.30
C VAL A 162 14.73 -1.07 6.77
N THR A 163 15.68 -1.97 6.51
CA THR A 163 17.01 -1.62 5.97
C THR A 163 16.91 -0.88 4.64
N GLN A 164 15.96 -1.24 3.79
CA GLN A 164 15.77 -0.58 2.50
C GLN A 164 15.13 0.79 2.64
N ARG A 165 14.15 0.98 3.55
CA ARG A 165 13.38 2.21 3.70
C ARG A 165 14.01 3.22 4.66
N GLU A 166 14.93 2.82 5.53
CA GLU A 166 15.62 3.76 6.44
C GLU A 166 16.49 4.78 5.67
N ARG A 167 17.01 4.39 4.49
CA ARG A 167 17.76 5.28 3.59
C ARG A 167 16.86 5.70 2.42
N LYS A 168 16.69 7.02 2.27
CA LYS A 168 15.84 7.61 1.23
C LYS A 168 16.63 7.78 -0.07
N SER A 169 15.97 7.46 -1.19
CA SER A 169 16.51 7.74 -2.52
C SER A 169 16.37 9.23 -2.87
N ALA A 170 17.04 9.67 -3.95
CA ALA A 170 16.97 11.07 -4.36
C ALA A 170 15.54 11.52 -4.71
N GLU A 171 14.79 10.67 -5.40
CA GLU A 171 13.41 10.94 -5.76
C GLU A 171 12.45 10.94 -4.54
N GLU A 172 12.74 10.15 -3.52
CA GLU A 172 12.00 10.18 -2.24
C GLU A 172 12.30 11.47 -1.47
N LEU A 173 13.54 11.96 -1.50
CA LEU A 173 13.92 13.22 -0.85
C LEU A 173 13.15 14.41 -1.45
N VAL A 174 12.99 14.46 -2.77
CA VAL A 174 12.18 15.51 -3.41
C VAL A 174 10.75 15.53 -2.87
N GLN A 175 10.10 14.36 -2.78
CA GLN A 175 8.73 14.26 -2.26
C GLN A 175 8.64 14.60 -0.77
N LEU A 176 9.65 14.22 0.02
CA LEU A 176 9.72 14.58 1.43
C LEU A 176 9.89 16.10 1.63
N GLU A 177 10.72 16.76 0.82
CA GLU A 177 10.91 18.22 0.88
C GLU A 177 9.62 18.96 0.50
N GLU A 178 8.88 18.49 -0.52
CA GLU A 178 7.57 19.04 -0.87
C GLU A 178 6.58 18.91 0.30
N ALA A 179 6.50 17.74 0.93
CA ALA A 179 5.64 17.51 2.08
C ALA A 179 6.04 18.37 3.29
N VAL A 180 7.34 18.51 3.56
CA VAL A 180 7.85 19.38 4.63
C VAL A 180 7.53 20.84 4.36
N ASN A 181 7.60 21.31 3.09
CA ASN A 181 7.23 22.67 2.73
C ASN A 181 5.73 22.96 2.98
N ILE A 182 4.84 21.99 2.73
CA ILE A 182 3.43 22.13 3.08
C ILE A 182 3.28 22.24 4.59
N THR A 183 3.91 21.36 5.35
CA THR A 183 3.90 21.36 6.82
C THR A 183 4.44 22.68 7.38
N ARG A 184 5.53 23.22 6.81
CA ARG A 184 6.07 24.54 7.17
C ARG A 184 5.02 25.63 7.03
N LYS A 185 4.29 25.69 5.90
CA LYS A 185 3.20 26.66 5.67
C LYS A 185 2.09 26.54 6.72
N MET A 186 1.75 25.29 7.11
CA MET A 186 0.76 25.05 8.17
C MET A 186 1.24 25.63 9.52
N HIS A 187 2.48 25.37 9.92
CA HIS A 187 3.06 25.90 11.15
C HIS A 187 3.16 27.43 11.13
N GLU A 188 3.66 28.02 10.04
CA GLU A 188 3.73 29.48 9.88
C GLU A 188 2.34 30.11 10.00
N TYR A 189 1.33 29.53 9.37
CA TYR A 189 -0.04 30.01 9.50
C TYR A 189 -0.54 29.96 10.94
N ALA A 190 -0.32 28.84 11.64
CA ALA A 190 -0.74 28.70 13.04
C ALA A 190 -0.07 29.74 13.95
N ILE A 191 1.24 29.95 13.80
CA ILE A 191 2.01 30.93 14.61
C ILE A 191 1.50 32.35 14.40
N ILE A 192 1.23 32.75 13.14
CA ILE A 192 0.86 34.14 12.83
C ILE A 192 -0.61 34.43 13.16
N ASN A 193 -1.51 33.44 12.98
CA ASN A 193 -2.94 33.67 12.99
C ASN A 193 -3.67 33.20 14.25
N THR A 194 -2.99 32.52 15.19
CA THR A 194 -3.60 32.15 16.46
C THR A 194 -3.88 33.39 17.30
N LYS A 195 -5.14 33.58 17.72
CA LYS A 195 -5.59 34.73 18.50
C LYS A 195 -6.51 34.27 19.63
N ALA A 196 -6.54 35.08 20.71
CA ALA A 196 -7.49 34.87 21.79
C ALA A 196 -8.94 34.83 21.26
N GLY A 197 -9.71 33.86 21.72
CA GLY A 197 -11.10 33.62 21.28
C GLY A 197 -11.27 32.68 20.09
N MET A 198 -10.18 32.25 19.44
CA MET A 198 -10.25 31.17 18.43
C MET A 198 -10.41 29.81 19.13
N THR A 199 -11.17 28.93 18.49
CA THR A 199 -11.27 27.52 18.89
C THR A 199 -10.23 26.66 18.15
N GLU A 200 -9.83 25.55 18.76
CA GLU A 200 -8.96 24.55 18.11
C GLU A 200 -9.55 24.05 16.79
N MET A 201 -10.86 23.87 16.72
CA MET A 201 -11.57 23.43 15.51
C MET A 201 -11.40 24.41 14.34
N GLN A 202 -11.45 25.72 14.59
CA GLN A 202 -11.24 26.73 13.55
C GLN A 202 -9.81 26.67 13.01
N MET A 203 -8.82 26.54 13.90
CA MET A 203 -7.43 26.40 13.49
C MET A 203 -7.20 25.08 12.72
N ALA A 204 -7.69 23.96 13.23
CA ALA A 204 -7.58 22.65 12.58
C ALA A 204 -8.19 22.66 11.17
N GLY A 205 -9.40 23.26 11.01
CA GLY A 205 -10.04 23.37 9.71
C GLY A 205 -9.18 24.12 8.68
N THR A 206 -8.55 25.22 9.08
CA THR A 206 -7.67 25.98 8.18
C THR A 206 -6.39 25.24 7.87
N LEU A 207 -5.74 24.61 8.86
CA LEU A 207 -4.52 23.83 8.65
C LEU A 207 -4.78 22.63 7.73
N ASN A 208 -5.91 21.94 7.91
CA ASN A 208 -6.34 20.88 7.00
C ASN A 208 -6.55 21.40 5.58
N GLY A 209 -7.17 22.60 5.43
CA GLY A 209 -7.34 23.25 4.12
C GLY A 209 -5.99 23.52 3.45
N ILE A 210 -4.97 23.98 4.18
CA ILE A 210 -3.61 24.21 3.66
C ILE A 210 -2.99 22.89 3.23
N ALA A 211 -3.11 21.83 4.03
CA ALA A 211 -2.57 20.51 3.71
C ALA A 211 -3.19 19.97 2.41
N VAL A 212 -4.51 19.96 2.32
CA VAL A 212 -5.25 19.42 1.17
C VAL A 212 -5.00 20.26 -0.11
N SER A 213 -5.02 21.58 -0.01
CA SER A 213 -4.74 22.47 -1.14
C SER A 213 -3.28 22.37 -1.64
N GLY A 214 -2.37 21.97 -0.76
CA GLY A 214 -0.98 21.67 -1.11
C GLY A 214 -0.76 20.29 -1.73
N GLY A 215 -1.81 19.48 -1.91
CA GLY A 215 -1.72 18.10 -2.41
C GLY A 215 -1.40 17.06 -1.33
N GLY A 216 -1.34 17.47 -0.06
CA GLY A 216 -1.20 16.55 1.08
C GLY A 216 -2.54 15.89 1.41
N GLY A 217 -2.49 14.63 1.84
CA GLY A 217 -3.64 13.99 2.48
C GLY A 217 -3.72 14.36 3.96
N LEU A 218 -4.92 14.24 4.55
CA LEU A 218 -5.06 14.24 6.00
C LEU A 218 -4.40 12.98 6.56
N ALA A 219 -3.62 13.13 7.62
CA ALA A 219 -2.95 12.01 8.29
C ALA A 219 -3.95 11.23 9.16
#